data_159fb2801326ea42c6457e226030bf70
#
_entry.id   159fb2801326ea42c6457e226030bf70
#
_cell.length_a   1.000
_cell.length_b   1.000
_cell.length_c   1.000
_cell.angle_alpha   90.00
_cell.angle_beta   90.00
_cell.angle_gamma   90.00
#
_symmetry.space_group_name_H-M   'P 1'
#
loop_
_entity.id
_entity.type
_entity.pdbx_description
1 polymer ?
#
loop_
_entity_poly.entity_id
_entity_poly.type
_entity_poly.pdbx_seq_one_letter_code
_entity_poly.pdbx_strand_id
1 'polypeptide(L)'
;MGTNHKKSSSYESKRPRPAFRVSEPGATGMLLGEKLHRLISGFGNNRVASLLGVSPSQPSRWQKGEERISAANQRGLLDLDYVMARLLQLFPQEQAEIWLTSHNAHLGARPIDVLRLRGAARVVQAIDAEAQDAYA
;
A
#
# COMPACT_ATOMS: atom_id res chain seq x y z
N MET A 1 -18.76 15.74 25.87
CA MET A 1 -19.09 16.41 25.61
C MET A 1 -18.91 16.67 25.07
N GLY A 2 -18.38 16.25 25.56
CA GLY A 2 -18.46 16.65 24.94
C GLY A 2 -18.02 16.55 24.60
N THR A 3 -17.76 16.05 24.46
CA THR A 3 -17.69 16.32 24.03
C THR A 3 -17.21 16.29 23.67
N ASN A 4 -16.84 15.78 23.63
CA ASN A 4 -16.72 16.10 23.22
C ASN A 4 -16.32 15.99 22.90
N HIS A 5 -15.87 15.44 22.83
CA HIS A 5 -15.81 15.72 22.45
C HIS A 5 -15.60 15.58 22.10
N LYS A 6 -15.37 14.84 21.96
CA LYS A 6 -15.42 15.03 21.64
C LYS A 6 -15.45 14.76 21.32
N LYS A 7 -15.24 14.23 21.31
CA LYS A 7 -15.45 14.30 20.98
C LYS A 7 -15.67 14.00 20.67
N SER A 8 -15.43 13.52 20.80
CA SER A 8 -15.88 13.62 20.43
C SER A 8 -15.95 13.29 20.32
N SER A 9 -15.87 12.73 20.23
CA SER A 9 -16.21 12.81 19.93
C SER A 9 -16.26 12.40 19.94
N SER A 10 -16.17 11.80 19.87
CA SER A 10 -16.44 11.86 19.66
C SER A 10 -16.39 11.40 19.61
N TYR A 11 -16.22 10.86 19.59
CA TYR A 11 -16.32 11.00 19.33
C TYR A 11 -16.29 10.67 19.32
N GLU A 12 -16.14 9.96 19.37
CA GLU A 12 -16.16 10.22 19.21
C GLU A 12 -16.14 9.70 19.27
N SER A 13 -16.00 9.11 19.52
CA SER A 13 -16.12 9.19 19.45
C SER A 13 -16.07 8.56 19.64
N LYS A 14 -16.00 7.82 19.56
CA LYS A 14 -15.99 7.79 19.48
C LYS A 14 -15.93 7.17 19.09
N ARG A 15 -15.80 6.56 18.79
CA ARG A 15 -15.71 6.52 18.19
C ARG A 15 -15.52 5.81 17.80
N PRO A 16 -15.61 5.48 17.64
CA PRO A 16 -15.24 5.09 17.11
C PRO A 16 -14.72 4.78 16.75
N ARG A 17 -14.10 4.80 16.43
CA ARG A 17 -13.61 5.13 15.97
C ARG A 17 -13.35 4.55 15.47
N PRO A 18 -13.55 4.16 15.15
CA PRO A 18 -13.19 3.98 14.53
C PRO A 18 -12.63 3.76 14.23
N ALA A 19 -12.58 3.54 13.89
CA ALA A 19 -12.15 3.81 13.64
C ALA A 19 -11.40 4.16 13.37
N PHE A 20 -11.48 4.40 13.25
CA PHE A 20 -10.72 5.11 12.79
C PHE A 20 -10.61 6.40 13.10
N ARG A 21 -10.26 6.74 13.73
CA ARG A 21 -9.99 8.04 14.02
C ARG A 21 -8.80 8.45 13.38
N VAL A 22 -9.04 8.93 12.24
CA VAL A 22 -7.95 9.31 11.42
C VAL A 22 -7.13 10.40 12.04
N SER A 23 -7.76 11.19 12.81
CA SER A 23 -7.07 12.25 13.50
C SER A 23 -6.12 11.75 14.54
N GLU A 24 -6.23 10.49 14.88
CA GLU A 24 -5.27 9.88 15.75
C GLU A 24 -4.05 9.56 14.93
N PRO A 25 -3.04 10.38 14.92
CA PRO A 25 -1.89 10.13 14.07
C PRO A 25 -1.21 8.82 14.42
N GLY A 26 -1.36 8.36 15.65
CA GLY A 26 -0.72 7.14 16.07
C GLY A 26 -1.19 5.91 15.36
N ALA A 27 -2.50 5.71 15.25
CA ALA A 27 -3.04 4.48 14.67
C ALA A 27 -2.69 4.35 13.20
N THR A 28 -2.95 5.41 12.41
CA THR A 28 -2.66 5.40 10.98
C THR A 28 -1.17 5.33 10.73
N GLY A 29 -0.37 6.09 11.49
CA GLY A 29 1.07 6.09 11.34
C GLY A 29 1.69 4.74 11.63
N MET A 30 1.18 4.02 12.63
CA MET A 30 1.68 2.70 12.96
C MET A 30 1.38 1.70 11.85
N LEU A 31 0.17 1.73 11.30
CA LEU A 31 -0.17 0.82 10.20
C LEU A 31 0.69 1.08 8.98
N LEU A 32 0.88 2.36 8.63
CA LEU A 32 1.74 2.72 7.51
C LEU A 32 3.17 2.30 7.75
N GLY A 33 3.66 2.52 8.98
CA GLY A 33 5.01 2.15 9.35
C GLY A 33 5.23 0.65 9.27
N GLU A 34 4.25 -0.13 9.72
CA GLU A 34 4.33 -1.58 9.64
C GLU A 34 4.34 -2.08 8.20
N LYS A 35 3.49 -1.50 7.35
CA LYS A 35 3.45 -1.88 5.94
C LYS A 35 4.74 -1.53 5.23
N LEU A 36 5.25 -0.34 5.50
CA LEU A 36 6.53 0.09 4.94
C LEU A 36 7.66 -0.81 5.39
N HIS A 37 7.71 -1.12 6.68
CA HIS A 37 8.74 -2.02 7.23
C HIS A 37 8.66 -3.39 6.56
N ARG A 38 7.47 -3.91 6.39
CA ARG A 38 7.27 -5.23 5.76
C ARG A 38 7.76 -5.23 4.32
N LEU A 39 7.42 -4.19 3.57
CA LEU A 39 7.86 -4.08 2.17
C LEU A 39 9.38 -3.95 2.07
N ILE A 40 9.98 -3.11 2.91
CA ILE A 40 11.43 -2.91 2.90
C ILE A 40 12.14 -4.19 3.31
N SER A 41 11.63 -4.87 4.33
CA SER A 41 12.24 -6.12 4.79
C SER A 41 12.20 -7.20 3.70
N GLY A 42 11.12 -7.23 2.93
CA GLY A 42 10.98 -8.22 1.87
C GLY A 42 11.74 -7.88 0.60
N PHE A 43 11.69 -6.63 0.17
CA PHE A 43 12.20 -6.26 -1.16
C PHE A 43 13.42 -5.35 -1.13
N GLY A 44 13.71 -4.73 0.01
CA GLY A 44 14.81 -3.77 0.12
C GLY A 44 14.38 -2.35 -0.26
N ASN A 45 15.13 -1.37 0.23
CA ASN A 45 14.81 0.05 0.02
C ASN A 45 14.76 0.42 -1.45
N ASN A 46 15.74 -0.01 -2.22
CA ASN A 46 15.82 0.40 -3.61
C ASN A 46 14.67 -0.14 -4.44
N ARG A 47 14.28 -1.39 -4.17
CA ARG A 47 13.18 -2.00 -4.92
C ARG A 47 11.85 -1.33 -4.56
N VAL A 48 11.63 -1.08 -3.26
CA VAL A 48 10.41 -0.40 -2.83
C VAL A 48 10.33 1.00 -3.45
N ALA A 49 11.45 1.73 -3.45
CA ALA A 49 11.49 3.06 -4.05
C ALA A 49 11.14 3.00 -5.54
N SER A 50 11.72 2.02 -6.24
CA SER A 50 11.46 1.85 -7.66
C SER A 50 9.98 1.55 -7.93
N LEU A 51 9.40 0.65 -7.16
CA LEU A 51 7.98 0.29 -7.32
C LEU A 51 7.05 1.45 -7.00
N LEU A 52 7.40 2.27 -6.03
CA LEU A 52 6.62 3.45 -5.67
C LEU A 52 6.88 4.65 -6.57
N GLY A 53 7.96 4.61 -7.35
CA GLY A 53 8.31 5.73 -8.21
C GLY A 53 8.89 6.91 -7.45
N VAL A 54 9.61 6.66 -6.36
CA VAL A 54 10.23 7.71 -5.55
C VAL A 54 11.75 7.53 -5.56
N SER A 55 12.47 8.50 -4.96
CA SER A 55 13.92 8.40 -4.94
C SER A 55 14.38 7.25 -4.07
N PRO A 56 15.55 6.66 -4.37
CA PRO A 56 15.99 5.45 -3.65
C PRO A 56 16.14 5.64 -2.14
N SER A 57 16.42 6.85 -1.68
CA SER A 57 16.61 7.09 -0.24
C SER A 57 15.32 7.42 0.49
N GLN A 58 14.22 7.68 -0.21
CA GLN A 58 12.99 8.11 0.44
C GLN A 58 12.38 7.07 1.37
N PRO A 59 12.23 5.79 0.98
CA PRO A 59 11.65 4.82 1.91
C PRO A 59 12.42 4.73 3.22
N SER A 60 13.75 4.81 3.17
CA SER A 60 14.56 4.78 4.36
C SER A 60 14.32 6.02 5.25
N ARG A 61 14.22 7.20 4.64
CA ARG A 61 13.95 8.42 5.41
C ARG A 61 12.57 8.38 6.05
N TRP A 62 11.58 7.84 5.35
CA TRP A 62 10.25 7.65 5.92
C TRP A 62 10.30 6.73 7.12
N GLN A 63 11.01 5.61 6.99
CA GLN A 63 11.09 4.61 8.05
C GLN A 63 11.77 5.17 9.30
N LYS A 64 12.75 6.04 9.11
CA LYS A 64 13.47 6.66 10.22
C LYS A 64 12.74 7.87 10.81
N GLY A 65 11.64 8.28 10.20
CA GLY A 65 10.92 9.46 10.64
C GLY A 65 11.58 10.77 10.25
N GLU A 66 12.55 10.73 9.34
CA GLU A 66 13.26 11.93 8.90
C GLU A 66 12.47 12.72 7.88
N GLU A 67 11.51 12.08 7.25
CA GLU A 67 10.69 12.71 6.22
C GLU A 67 9.27 12.22 6.38
N ARG A 68 8.31 13.14 6.24
CA ARG A 68 6.90 12.80 6.29
C ARG A 68 6.46 12.21 4.96
N ILE A 69 5.61 11.18 5.01
CA ILE A 69 5.06 10.57 3.80
C ILE A 69 3.90 11.42 3.29
N SER A 70 3.97 11.92 2.06
CA SER A 70 2.91 12.71 1.48
C SER A 70 1.64 11.86 1.31
N ALA A 71 0.48 12.51 1.18
CA ALA A 71 -0.78 11.79 1.00
C ALA A 71 -0.74 10.87 -0.23
N ALA A 72 -0.14 11.35 -1.31
CA ALA A 72 -0.02 10.54 -2.52
C ALA A 72 0.86 9.31 -2.30
N ASN A 73 1.96 9.48 -1.60
CA ASN A 73 2.86 8.36 -1.32
C ASN A 73 2.25 7.40 -0.30
N GLN A 74 1.46 7.91 0.65
CA GLN A 74 0.72 7.02 1.56
C GLN A 74 -0.22 6.12 0.79
N ARG A 75 -0.96 6.69 -0.16
CA ARG A 75 -1.88 5.91 -0.99
C ARG A 75 -1.13 4.89 -1.83
N GLY A 76 -0.03 5.30 -2.44
CA GLY A 76 0.80 4.39 -3.22
C GLY A 76 1.34 3.24 -2.39
N LEU A 77 1.77 3.54 -1.17
CA LEU A 77 2.28 2.53 -0.26
C LEU A 77 1.20 1.52 0.12
N LEU A 78 0.00 2.02 0.45
CA LEU A 78 -1.11 1.14 0.80
C LEU A 78 -1.53 0.27 -0.38
N ASP A 79 -1.59 0.85 -1.57
CA ASP A 79 -1.95 0.10 -2.78
C ASP A 79 -0.92 -0.97 -3.10
N LEU A 80 0.36 -0.62 -3.00
CA LEU A 80 1.44 -1.58 -3.27
C LEU A 80 1.41 -2.72 -2.27
N ASP A 81 1.24 -2.41 -0.99
CA ASP A 81 1.16 -3.44 0.04
C ASP A 81 -0.01 -4.39 -0.22
N TYR A 82 -1.16 -3.83 -0.56
CA TYR A 82 -2.36 -4.62 -0.80
C TYR A 82 -2.20 -5.55 -2.01
N VAL A 83 -1.71 -4.99 -3.12
CA VAL A 83 -1.52 -5.75 -4.35
C VAL A 83 -0.47 -6.82 -4.16
N MET A 84 0.63 -6.48 -3.48
CA MET A 84 1.69 -7.44 -3.24
C MET A 84 1.22 -8.59 -2.36
N ALA A 85 0.41 -8.30 -1.35
CA ALA A 85 -0.16 -9.35 -0.49
C ALA A 85 -1.00 -10.32 -1.31
N ARG A 86 -1.78 -9.82 -2.27
CA ARG A 86 -2.59 -10.66 -3.13
C ARG A 86 -1.72 -11.51 -4.06
N LEU A 87 -0.69 -10.90 -4.63
CA LEU A 87 0.21 -11.62 -5.53
C LEU A 87 0.97 -12.72 -4.81
N LEU A 88 1.38 -12.48 -3.58
CA LEU A 88 2.13 -13.47 -2.82
C LEU A 88 1.30 -14.68 -2.41
N GLN A 89 -0.02 -14.60 -2.52
CA GLN A 89 -0.87 -15.78 -2.37
C GLN A 89 -0.78 -16.71 -3.57
N LEU A 90 -0.37 -16.18 -4.72
CA LEU A 90 -0.32 -16.93 -5.97
C LEU A 90 1.11 -17.28 -6.39
N PHE A 91 2.06 -16.42 -6.09
CA PHE A 91 3.43 -16.53 -6.61
C PHE A 91 4.46 -16.34 -5.51
N PRO A 92 5.63 -16.96 -5.65
CA PRO A 92 6.78 -16.58 -4.84
C PRO A 92 7.14 -15.13 -5.10
N GLN A 93 7.87 -14.52 -4.18
CA GLN A 93 8.19 -13.10 -4.21
C GLN A 93 8.80 -12.65 -5.53
N GLU A 94 9.77 -13.39 -6.05
CA GLU A 94 10.45 -13.03 -7.28
C GLU A 94 9.47 -12.99 -8.46
N GLN A 95 8.61 -13.97 -8.53
CA GLN A 95 7.61 -14.04 -9.60
C GLN A 95 6.57 -12.95 -9.46
N ALA A 96 6.20 -12.61 -8.23
CA ALA A 96 5.25 -11.52 -7.99
C ALA A 96 5.81 -10.20 -8.51
N GLU A 97 7.11 -9.94 -8.27
CA GLU A 97 7.76 -8.75 -8.80
C GLU A 97 7.80 -8.73 -10.32
N ILE A 98 8.11 -9.87 -10.92
CA ILE A 98 8.13 -9.98 -12.37
C ILE A 98 6.75 -9.69 -12.94
N TRP A 99 5.71 -10.23 -12.31
CA TRP A 99 4.33 -9.98 -12.75
C TRP A 99 4.00 -8.49 -12.72
N LEU A 100 4.37 -7.82 -11.64
CA LEU A 100 4.10 -6.40 -11.47
C LEU A 100 4.80 -5.53 -12.52
N THR A 101 5.99 -5.92 -12.92
CA THR A 101 6.82 -5.08 -13.75
C THR A 101 6.87 -5.52 -15.20
N SER A 102 6.08 -6.52 -15.59
CA SER A 102 6.01 -7.01 -16.97
C SER A 102 4.69 -6.59 -17.59
N HIS A 103 4.67 -6.49 -18.92
CA HIS A 103 3.44 -6.14 -19.64
C HIS A 103 2.36 -7.18 -19.35
N ASN A 104 1.15 -6.70 -19.08
CA ASN A 104 0.00 -7.56 -18.77
C ASN A 104 -1.07 -7.34 -19.83
N ALA A 105 -1.51 -8.43 -20.46
CA ALA A 105 -2.48 -8.34 -21.55
C ALA A 105 -3.85 -7.83 -21.10
N HIS A 106 -4.28 -8.19 -19.89
CA HIS A 106 -5.56 -7.70 -19.38
C HIS A 106 -5.55 -6.20 -19.16
N LEU A 107 -4.39 -5.64 -18.82
CA LEU A 107 -4.26 -4.22 -18.51
C LEU A 107 -3.76 -3.40 -19.68
N GLY A 108 -3.12 -4.05 -20.66
CA GLY A 108 -2.50 -3.34 -21.78
C GLY A 108 -1.28 -2.53 -21.37
N ALA A 109 -0.72 -2.81 -20.21
CA ALA A 109 0.42 -2.07 -19.66
C ALA A 109 1.04 -2.90 -18.55
N ARG A 110 2.14 -2.42 -17.96
CA ARG A 110 2.69 -3.05 -16.77
C ARG A 110 1.76 -2.76 -15.58
N PRO A 111 1.46 -3.77 -14.77
CA PRO A 111 0.58 -3.53 -13.62
C PRO A 111 1.05 -2.42 -12.68
N ILE A 112 2.38 -2.30 -12.49
CA ILE A 112 2.89 -1.25 -11.61
C ILE A 112 2.56 0.15 -12.13
N ASP A 113 2.56 0.34 -13.44
CA ASP A 113 2.21 1.64 -14.02
C ASP A 113 0.73 1.94 -13.84
N VAL A 114 -0.13 0.93 -14.00
CA VAL A 114 -1.56 1.09 -13.77
C VAL A 114 -1.82 1.40 -12.30
N LEU A 115 -1.12 0.72 -11.41
CA LEU A 115 -1.24 0.93 -9.97
C LEU A 115 -0.94 2.38 -9.60
N ARG A 116 0.16 2.92 -10.13
CA ARG A 116 0.56 4.29 -9.83
C ARG A 116 -0.43 5.32 -10.37
N LEU A 117 -0.94 5.09 -11.56
CA LEU A 117 -1.76 6.07 -12.25
C LEU A 117 -3.24 5.98 -11.87
N ARG A 118 -3.72 4.77 -11.59
CA ARG A 118 -5.16 4.55 -11.46
C ARG A 118 -5.57 3.86 -10.17
N GLY A 119 -4.62 3.46 -9.32
CA GLY A 119 -4.93 2.77 -8.09
C GLY A 119 -5.03 1.26 -8.27
N ALA A 120 -5.51 0.58 -7.23
CA ALA A 120 -5.40 -0.87 -7.14
C ALA A 120 -6.50 -1.65 -7.84
N ALA A 121 -7.67 -1.06 -8.09
CA ALA A 121 -8.84 -1.83 -8.49
C ALA A 121 -8.63 -2.65 -9.76
N ARG A 122 -8.08 -2.02 -10.80
CA ARG A 122 -7.88 -2.74 -12.07
C ARG A 122 -6.79 -3.78 -11.96
N VAL A 123 -5.76 -3.48 -11.16
CA VAL A 123 -4.69 -4.44 -10.94
C VAL A 123 -5.21 -5.68 -10.21
N VAL A 124 -6.07 -5.48 -9.21
CA VAL A 124 -6.70 -6.59 -8.50
C VAL A 124 -7.53 -7.44 -9.44
N GLN A 125 -8.28 -6.81 -10.36
CA GLN A 125 -9.04 -7.57 -11.35
C GLN A 125 -8.14 -8.44 -12.23
N ALA A 126 -6.97 -7.91 -12.61
CA ALA A 126 -6.01 -8.68 -13.39
C ALA A 126 -5.41 -9.83 -12.60
N ILE A 127 -5.17 -9.61 -11.30
CA ILE A 127 -4.69 -10.67 -10.42
C ILE A 127 -5.75 -11.77 -10.30
N ASP A 128 -7.01 -11.39 -10.16
CA ASP A 128 -8.10 -12.36 -10.07
C ASP A 128 -8.22 -13.18 -11.35
N ALA A 129 -8.04 -12.54 -12.50
CA ALA A 129 -8.04 -13.25 -13.78
C ALA A 129 -6.89 -14.25 -13.84
N GLU A 130 -5.72 -13.85 -13.36
CA GLU A 130 -4.56 -14.73 -13.29
C GLU A 130 -4.85 -15.94 -12.40
N ALA A 131 -5.49 -15.71 -11.27
CA ALA A 131 -5.83 -16.77 -10.33
C ALA A 131 -6.80 -17.77 -10.97
N GLN A 132 -7.78 -17.29 -11.72
CA GLN A 132 -8.72 -18.16 -12.40
C GLN A 132 -8.03 -19.00 -13.46
N ASP A 133 -7.13 -18.40 -14.21
CA ASP A 133 -6.38 -19.13 -15.24
C ASP A 133 -5.52 -20.23 -14.62
N ALA A 134 -4.94 -19.95 -13.44
CA ALA A 134 -4.08 -20.91 -12.76
C ALA A 134 -4.83 -22.17 -12.30
N TYR A 135 -6.15 -22.03 -12.06
CA TYR A 135 -6.97 -23.14 -11.57
C TYR A 135 -7.95 -23.66 -12.63
N ALA A 136 -7.87 -23.17 -13.84
CA ALA A 136 -8.77 -23.59 -14.90
C ALA A 136 -8.42 -24.97 -15.47
#